data_7249436ff0d6abb9c513df7ddf3aa79b
#
_entry.id   7249436ff0d6abb9c513df7ddf3aa79b
#
_cell.length_a   1.000
_cell.length_b   1.000
_cell.length_c   1.000
_cell.angle_alpha   90.00
_cell.angle_beta   90.00
_cell.angle_gamma   90.00
#
_symmetry.space_group_name_H-M   'P 1'
#
loop_
_entity.id
_entity.type
_entity.pdbx_description
1 polymer ?
#
loop_
_entity_poly.entity_id
_entity_poly.type
_entity_poly.pdbx_seq_one_letter_code
_entity_poly.pdbx_strand_id
1 'polypeptide(L)'
;MPIEFGMPVFPGDPPVKIDRIHTYRENGWELRSLQFGSHTGTHVVAFSHMHQGAENLDQIPLEQFFGPAYLVEKGAALPRNSGLIFQEAVDETQLKAILDVQPKFVGGNISESLERALLKHRILTYTNLVHLEKLPKGKPFMFYGFPLKIKAGDGSPVRAIAIIE
;
A
#
# COMPACT_ATOMS: atom_id res chain seq x y z
N MET A 1 -9.68 -1.33 -3.15
CA MET A 1 -11.05 -0.73 -3.16
C MET A 1 -11.14 0.33 -4.26
N PRO A 2 -12.33 0.65 -4.80
CA PRO A 2 -12.50 1.79 -5.71
C PRO A 2 -12.31 3.11 -4.96
N ILE A 3 -11.73 4.11 -5.65
CA ILE A 3 -11.72 5.50 -5.17
C ILE A 3 -12.98 6.16 -5.67
N GLU A 4 -13.80 6.71 -4.76
CA GLU A 4 -15.09 7.31 -5.08
C GLU A 4 -15.30 8.62 -4.33
N PHE A 5 -16.19 9.47 -4.87
CA PHE A 5 -16.54 10.75 -4.27
C PHE A 5 -17.06 10.54 -2.83
N GLY A 6 -16.47 11.28 -1.89
CA GLY A 6 -16.93 11.28 -0.48
C GLY A 6 -16.62 9.99 0.30
N MET A 7 -15.77 9.09 -0.23
CA MET A 7 -15.34 7.92 0.54
C MET A 7 -14.64 8.32 1.84
N PRO A 8 -14.66 7.47 2.89
CA PRO A 8 -13.94 7.74 4.13
C PRO A 8 -12.44 7.91 3.88
N VAL A 9 -11.85 8.89 4.53
CA VAL A 9 -10.41 9.18 4.57
C VAL A 9 -9.92 9.16 6.02
N PHE A 10 -8.61 9.17 6.22
CA PHE A 10 -8.05 9.29 7.56
C PHE A 10 -8.46 10.65 8.19
N PRO A 11 -8.76 10.71 9.50
CA PRO A 11 -9.14 11.96 10.17
C PRO A 11 -8.08 13.06 9.97
N GLY A 12 -8.52 14.18 9.37
CA GLY A 12 -7.63 15.31 9.02
C GLY A 12 -7.20 15.34 7.55
N ASP A 13 -7.35 14.26 6.81
CA ASP A 13 -7.02 14.23 5.39
C ASP A 13 -8.09 14.96 4.53
N PRO A 14 -7.70 15.51 3.36
CA PRO A 14 -8.64 16.15 2.47
C PRO A 14 -9.67 15.16 1.93
N PRO A 15 -10.94 15.57 1.77
CA PRO A 15 -11.98 14.70 1.23
C PRO A 15 -11.72 14.37 -0.23
N VAL A 16 -12.15 13.18 -0.65
CA VAL A 16 -12.08 12.77 -2.06
C VAL A 16 -13.13 13.52 -2.87
N LYS A 17 -12.68 14.20 -3.93
CA LYS A 17 -13.55 14.87 -4.91
C LYS A 17 -13.27 14.31 -6.31
N ILE A 18 -14.34 14.05 -7.04
CA ILE A 18 -14.30 13.55 -8.42
C ILE A 18 -15.34 14.36 -9.22
N ASP A 19 -14.88 15.36 -9.95
CA ASP A 19 -15.73 16.27 -10.69
C ASP A 19 -15.67 15.97 -12.18
N ARG A 20 -16.82 15.98 -12.87
CA ARG A 20 -16.88 15.88 -14.32
C ARG A 20 -16.64 17.26 -14.89
N ILE A 21 -15.48 17.44 -15.57
CA ILE A 21 -15.04 18.70 -16.16
C ILE A 21 -15.53 18.83 -17.61
N HIS A 22 -15.47 17.74 -18.38
CA HIS A 22 -15.97 17.68 -19.75
C HIS A 22 -17.04 16.60 -19.88
N THR A 23 -18.00 16.84 -20.79
CA THR A 23 -19.05 15.89 -21.13
C THR A 23 -19.04 15.60 -22.63
N TYR A 24 -19.50 14.41 -23.04
CA TYR A 24 -19.62 14.07 -24.48
C TYR A 24 -20.49 15.05 -25.23
N ARG A 25 -21.54 15.58 -24.59
CA ARG A 25 -22.49 16.52 -25.22
C ARG A 25 -21.85 17.86 -25.58
N GLU A 26 -21.00 18.38 -24.70
CA GLU A 26 -20.43 19.73 -24.84
C GLU A 26 -19.06 19.73 -25.48
N ASN A 27 -18.26 18.69 -25.21
CA ASN A 27 -16.83 18.66 -25.56
C ASN A 27 -16.46 17.52 -26.51
N GLY A 28 -17.34 16.55 -26.74
CA GLY A 28 -17.06 15.36 -27.56
C GLY A 28 -16.29 14.25 -26.83
N TRP A 29 -15.86 14.47 -25.57
CA TRP A 29 -15.21 13.48 -24.68
C TRP A 29 -15.57 13.73 -23.21
N GLU A 30 -15.33 12.75 -22.37
CA GLU A 30 -15.46 12.91 -20.91
C GLU A 30 -14.08 13.14 -20.26
N LEU A 31 -14.00 14.10 -19.35
CA LEU A 31 -12.84 14.35 -18.50
C LEU A 31 -13.29 14.51 -17.04
N ARG A 32 -12.57 13.89 -16.12
CA ARG A 32 -12.77 14.05 -14.68
C ARG A 32 -11.56 14.71 -14.05
N SER A 33 -11.82 15.66 -13.15
CA SER A 33 -10.82 16.15 -12.18
C SER A 33 -10.86 15.24 -10.96
N LEU A 34 -9.68 14.84 -10.49
CA LEU A 34 -9.52 14.01 -9.30
C LEU A 34 -8.75 14.80 -8.25
N GLN A 35 -9.29 14.88 -7.03
CA GLN A 35 -8.63 15.48 -5.88
C GLN A 35 -8.75 14.52 -4.70
N PHE A 36 -7.60 14.05 -4.22
CA PHE A 36 -7.51 13.16 -3.04
C PHE A 36 -6.09 13.17 -2.48
N GLY A 37 -5.94 12.74 -1.23
CA GLY A 37 -4.63 12.59 -0.58
C GLY A 37 -3.83 11.41 -1.13
N SER A 38 -2.52 11.45 -0.97
CA SER A 38 -1.59 10.37 -1.38
C SER A 38 -1.87 9.03 -0.67
N HIS A 39 -2.55 9.06 0.48
CA HIS A 39 -2.90 7.90 1.30
C HIS A 39 -4.38 7.48 1.17
N THR A 40 -5.02 7.82 0.04
CA THR A 40 -6.43 7.49 -0.21
C THR A 40 -6.61 6.04 -0.68
N GLY A 41 -7.57 5.32 -0.09
CA GLY A 41 -7.93 3.96 -0.48
C GLY A 41 -6.80 2.96 -0.27
N THR A 42 -6.71 1.93 -1.14
CA THR A 42 -5.55 1.04 -1.13
C THR A 42 -4.33 1.78 -1.65
N HIS A 43 -3.29 1.91 -0.83
CA HIS A 43 -2.12 2.72 -1.17
C HIS A 43 -0.82 2.11 -0.65
N VAL A 44 0.30 2.55 -1.21
CA VAL A 44 1.66 2.31 -0.72
C VAL A 44 2.18 3.54 -0.03
N VAL A 45 2.96 3.33 1.02
CA VAL A 45 3.58 4.38 1.84
C VAL A 45 5.08 4.39 1.61
N ALA A 46 5.65 5.56 1.27
CA ALA A 46 7.10 5.76 1.15
C ALA A 46 7.74 6.05 2.51
N PHE A 47 9.06 5.87 2.59
CA PHE A 47 9.79 6.06 3.84
C PHE A 47 9.72 7.51 4.34
N SER A 48 9.66 8.48 3.42
CA SER A 48 9.55 9.91 3.74
C SER A 48 8.26 10.31 4.43
N HIS A 49 7.19 9.49 4.33
CA HIS A 49 5.92 9.79 4.99
C HIS A 49 6.05 10.00 6.50
N MET A 50 6.82 9.15 7.15
CA MET A 50 6.99 9.19 8.62
C MET A 50 8.41 9.55 9.06
N HIS A 51 9.37 9.69 8.12
CA HIS A 51 10.78 9.96 8.43
C HIS A 51 11.33 11.06 7.53
N GLN A 52 11.55 12.23 8.10
CA GLN A 52 12.11 13.40 7.40
C GLN A 52 13.45 13.06 6.75
N GLY A 53 13.61 13.39 5.48
CA GLY A 53 14.84 13.16 4.71
C GLY A 53 15.03 11.72 4.20
N ALA A 54 14.05 10.83 4.45
CA ALA A 54 14.03 9.51 3.83
C ALA A 54 13.55 9.58 2.38
N GLU A 55 13.74 8.48 1.61
CA GLU A 55 13.39 8.45 0.18
C GLU A 55 11.89 8.57 -0.06
N ASN A 56 11.58 9.36 -1.07
CA ASN A 56 10.25 9.50 -1.67
C ASN A 56 10.01 8.39 -2.70
N LEU A 57 8.75 8.21 -3.13
CA LEU A 57 8.35 7.17 -4.09
C LEU A 57 9.17 7.18 -5.38
N ASP A 58 9.46 8.35 -5.92
CA ASP A 58 10.20 8.52 -7.18
C ASP A 58 11.70 8.19 -7.07
N GLN A 59 12.21 8.01 -5.85
CA GLN A 59 13.59 7.62 -5.55
C GLN A 59 13.73 6.12 -5.25
N ILE A 60 12.60 5.44 -4.93
CA ILE A 60 12.61 4.02 -4.58
C ILE A 60 12.62 3.18 -5.87
N PRO A 61 13.56 2.20 -5.99
CA PRO A 61 13.61 1.33 -7.16
C PRO A 61 12.30 0.56 -7.38
N LEU A 62 11.90 0.43 -8.66
CA LEU A 62 10.61 -0.16 -9.04
C LEU A 62 10.47 -1.62 -8.56
N GLU A 63 11.58 -2.33 -8.46
CA GLU A 63 11.67 -3.72 -8.00
C GLU A 63 11.24 -3.91 -6.55
N GLN A 64 11.16 -2.84 -5.75
CA GLN A 64 10.67 -2.90 -4.38
C GLN A 64 9.15 -2.95 -4.27
N PHE A 65 8.43 -2.63 -5.36
CA PHE A 65 6.96 -2.56 -5.36
C PHE A 65 6.27 -3.85 -5.79
N PHE A 66 7.01 -4.92 -6.09
CA PHE A 66 6.45 -6.21 -6.46
C PHE A 66 7.34 -7.38 -6.03
N GLY A 67 6.78 -8.55 -6.02
CA GLY A 67 7.53 -9.79 -5.76
C GLY A 67 6.67 -10.90 -5.14
N PRO A 68 7.30 -12.05 -4.86
CA PRO A 68 6.61 -13.11 -4.13
C PRO A 68 6.19 -12.62 -2.75
N ALA A 69 4.98 -12.97 -2.35
CA ALA A 69 4.38 -12.60 -1.08
C ALA A 69 3.57 -13.75 -0.50
N TYR A 70 3.31 -13.69 0.79
CA TYR A 70 2.52 -14.68 1.52
C TYR A 70 1.45 -13.98 2.35
N LEU A 71 0.27 -14.61 2.41
CA LEU A 71 -0.69 -14.31 3.46
C LEU A 71 -0.15 -14.92 4.76
N VAL A 72 0.12 -14.06 5.75
CA VAL A 72 0.66 -14.50 7.05
C VAL A 72 -0.49 -15.01 7.91
N GLU A 73 -0.40 -16.25 8.34
CA GLU A 73 -1.32 -16.88 9.28
C GLU A 73 -0.80 -16.75 10.71
N LYS A 74 -1.70 -16.57 11.67
CA LYS A 74 -1.35 -16.42 13.08
C LYS A 74 -0.57 -17.63 13.60
N GLY A 75 0.59 -17.36 14.18
CA GLY A 75 1.47 -18.40 14.73
C GLY A 75 2.29 -19.17 13.69
N ALA A 76 2.15 -18.88 12.41
CA ALA A 76 2.99 -19.46 11.37
C ALA A 76 4.39 -18.81 11.36
N ALA A 77 5.39 -19.59 10.91
CA ALA A 77 6.72 -19.05 10.65
C ALA A 77 6.68 -18.05 9.50
N LEU A 78 7.33 -16.89 9.67
CA LEU A 78 7.37 -15.86 8.63
C LEU A 78 8.32 -16.30 7.50
N PRO A 79 7.88 -16.21 6.22
CA PRO A 79 8.73 -16.51 5.07
C PRO A 79 9.81 -15.44 4.89
N ARG A 80 11.02 -15.86 4.53
CA ARG A 80 12.17 -14.96 4.32
C ARG A 80 12.15 -14.33 2.92
N ASN A 81 12.66 -13.10 2.82
CA ASN A 81 12.88 -12.38 1.54
C ASN A 81 11.62 -12.27 0.65
N SER A 82 10.45 -12.23 1.28
CA SER A 82 9.16 -12.18 0.59
C SER A 82 8.29 -11.05 1.16
N GLY A 83 7.31 -10.60 0.42
CA GLY A 83 6.28 -9.72 0.95
C GLY A 83 5.42 -10.44 2.00
N LEU A 84 5.09 -9.74 3.08
CA LEU A 84 4.24 -10.23 4.15
C LEU A 84 2.91 -9.49 4.15
N ILE A 85 1.80 -10.21 3.96
CA ILE A 85 0.46 -9.63 3.98
C ILE A 85 -0.28 -10.16 5.21
N PHE A 86 -0.68 -9.26 6.10
CA PHE A 86 -1.37 -9.59 7.34
C PHE A 86 -2.87 -9.34 7.21
N GLN A 87 -3.66 -10.39 7.36
CA GLN A 87 -5.12 -10.28 7.43
C GLN A 87 -5.58 -9.90 8.83
N GLU A 88 -4.97 -10.49 9.86
CA GLU A 88 -5.20 -10.15 11.27
C GLU A 88 -4.35 -8.95 11.68
N ALA A 89 -4.83 -8.22 12.69
CA ALA A 89 -4.11 -7.07 13.22
C ALA A 89 -2.73 -7.47 13.79
N VAL A 90 -1.71 -6.71 13.40
CA VAL A 90 -0.34 -6.88 13.87
C VAL A 90 0.25 -5.54 14.29
N ASP A 91 1.02 -5.54 15.38
CA ASP A 91 1.61 -4.36 15.99
C ASP A 91 3.14 -4.46 16.13
N GLU A 92 3.75 -3.47 16.76
CA GLU A 92 5.20 -3.37 16.93
C GLU A 92 5.84 -4.50 17.72
N THR A 93 5.09 -5.30 18.46
CA THR A 93 5.63 -6.47 19.16
C THR A 93 6.18 -7.51 18.20
N GLN A 94 5.69 -7.50 16.95
CA GLN A 94 6.16 -8.39 15.88
C GLN A 94 7.35 -7.83 15.09
N LEU A 95 7.76 -6.58 15.32
CA LEU A 95 8.80 -5.90 14.53
C LEU A 95 10.08 -6.73 14.42
N LYS A 96 10.59 -7.25 15.56
CA LYS A 96 11.82 -8.05 15.53
C LYS A 96 11.69 -9.27 14.61
N ALA A 97 10.62 -10.03 14.76
CA ALA A 97 10.38 -11.23 13.92
C ALA A 97 10.26 -10.88 12.43
N ILE A 98 9.61 -9.75 12.11
CA ILE A 98 9.48 -9.26 10.75
C ILE A 98 10.86 -8.86 10.20
N LEU A 99 11.67 -8.12 10.93
CA LEU A 99 13.01 -7.71 10.49
C LEU A 99 13.95 -8.90 10.28
N ASP A 100 13.89 -9.93 11.14
CA ASP A 100 14.71 -11.13 11.06
C ASP A 100 14.52 -11.92 9.75
N VAL A 101 13.36 -11.79 9.09
CA VAL A 101 13.07 -12.45 7.80
C VAL A 101 13.31 -11.56 6.57
N GLN A 102 13.68 -10.29 6.77
CA GLN A 102 14.04 -9.34 5.71
C GLN A 102 12.95 -9.22 4.63
N PRO A 103 11.73 -8.83 4.97
CA PRO A 103 10.67 -8.76 3.98
C PRO A 103 10.93 -7.64 2.98
N LYS A 104 10.49 -7.84 1.74
CA LYS A 104 10.58 -6.85 0.69
C LYS A 104 9.60 -5.68 0.92
N PHE A 105 8.42 -6.01 1.41
CA PHE A 105 7.36 -5.09 1.80
C PHE A 105 6.44 -5.79 2.81
N VAL A 106 5.67 -4.99 3.52
CA VAL A 106 4.65 -5.49 4.46
C VAL A 106 3.30 -4.82 4.12
N GLY A 107 2.20 -5.53 4.25
CA GLY A 107 0.89 -4.94 4.00
C GLY A 107 -0.23 -5.59 4.81
N GLY A 108 -1.42 -4.98 4.72
CA GLY A 108 -2.63 -5.46 5.38
C GLY A 108 -2.95 -4.72 6.67
N ASN A 109 -3.36 -5.44 7.70
CA ASN A 109 -3.84 -4.87 8.95
C ASN A 109 -2.68 -4.65 9.95
N ILE A 110 -1.87 -3.61 9.69
CA ILE A 110 -0.73 -3.22 10.53
C ILE A 110 -1.05 -1.96 11.34
N SER A 111 -0.55 -1.88 12.58
CA SER A 111 -0.69 -0.68 13.41
C SER A 111 0.17 0.47 12.88
N GLU A 112 -0.21 1.71 13.16
CA GLU A 112 0.58 2.91 12.81
C GLU A 112 1.99 2.86 13.42
N SER A 113 2.13 2.37 14.65
CA SER A 113 3.42 2.23 15.32
C SER A 113 4.33 1.22 14.63
N LEU A 114 3.78 0.08 14.17
CA LEU A 114 4.51 -0.89 13.36
C LEU A 114 4.87 -0.31 12.00
N GLU A 115 3.94 0.35 11.32
CA GLU A 115 4.19 1.00 10.03
C GLU A 115 5.35 1.99 10.13
N ARG A 116 5.32 2.89 11.10
CA ARG A 116 6.40 3.85 11.36
C ARG A 116 7.75 3.16 11.57
N ALA A 117 7.78 2.07 12.32
CA ALA A 117 9.01 1.31 12.55
C ALA A 117 9.50 0.62 11.27
N LEU A 118 8.62 0.01 10.46
CA LEU A 118 8.96 -0.62 9.19
C LEU A 118 9.55 0.38 8.18
N LEU A 119 8.92 1.54 8.03
CA LEU A 119 9.41 2.61 7.15
C LEU A 119 10.79 3.13 7.58
N LYS A 120 11.09 3.19 8.88
CA LYS A 120 12.42 3.50 9.42
C LYS A 120 13.47 2.49 8.96
N HIS A 121 13.09 1.23 8.82
CA HIS A 121 13.95 0.14 8.36
C HIS A 121 13.91 -0.07 6.83
N ARG A 122 13.39 0.91 6.07
CA ARG A 122 13.31 0.86 4.60
C ARG A 122 12.47 -0.30 4.07
N ILE A 123 11.42 -0.66 4.78
CA ILE A 123 10.43 -1.65 4.36
C ILE A 123 9.16 -0.89 3.97
N LEU A 124 8.78 -0.98 2.68
CA LEU A 124 7.54 -0.38 2.17
C LEU A 124 6.32 -1.00 2.84
N THR A 125 5.29 -0.18 3.06
CA THR A 125 4.01 -0.66 3.60
C THR A 125 2.87 -0.43 2.62
N TYR A 126 1.91 -1.37 2.64
CA TYR A 126 0.66 -1.30 1.87
C TYR A 126 -0.52 -1.36 2.81
N THR A 127 -1.35 -0.35 2.78
CA THR A 127 -2.51 -0.23 3.67
C THR A 127 -3.83 -0.28 2.90
N ASN A 128 -4.93 -0.55 3.61
CA ASN A 128 -6.26 -0.68 3.04
C ASN A 128 -6.36 -1.71 1.90
N LEU A 129 -5.58 -2.79 1.98
CA LEU A 129 -5.72 -3.94 1.09
C LEU A 129 -7.07 -4.62 1.34
N VAL A 130 -7.75 -5.01 0.27
CA VAL A 130 -9.06 -5.67 0.31
C VAL A 130 -8.99 -7.07 -0.29
N HIS A 131 -9.99 -7.91 0.01
CA HIS A 131 -10.10 -9.29 -0.50
C HIS A 131 -8.94 -10.20 -0.08
N LEU A 132 -8.34 -9.97 1.08
CA LEU A 132 -7.23 -10.79 1.59
C LEU A 132 -7.68 -12.23 1.84
N GLU A 133 -8.97 -12.46 2.11
CA GLU A 133 -9.57 -13.78 2.28
C GLU A 133 -9.51 -14.67 1.02
N LYS A 134 -9.23 -14.07 -0.15
CA LYS A 134 -9.09 -14.80 -1.43
C LYS A 134 -7.64 -15.24 -1.70
N LEU A 135 -6.69 -14.80 -0.90
CA LEU A 135 -5.29 -15.16 -1.07
C LEU A 135 -5.04 -16.60 -0.61
N PRO A 136 -4.13 -17.32 -1.27
CA PRO A 136 -3.81 -18.69 -0.90
C PRO A 136 -3.12 -18.74 0.46
N LYS A 137 -3.56 -19.65 1.32
CA LYS A 137 -2.92 -19.92 2.61
C LYS A 137 -1.72 -20.85 2.44
N GLY A 138 -0.63 -20.54 3.13
CA GLY A 138 0.58 -21.36 3.15
C GLY A 138 1.30 -21.51 1.81
N LYS A 139 0.91 -20.75 0.78
CA LYS A 139 1.55 -20.74 -0.54
C LYS A 139 1.88 -19.31 -0.97
N PRO A 140 2.96 -19.12 -1.75
CA PRO A 140 3.28 -17.81 -2.30
C PRO A 140 2.31 -17.40 -3.42
N PHE A 141 2.23 -16.11 -3.64
CA PHE A 141 1.62 -15.48 -4.82
C PHE A 141 2.50 -14.32 -5.26
N MET A 142 2.37 -13.90 -6.53
CA MET A 142 3.06 -12.69 -6.99
C MET A 142 2.21 -11.48 -6.68
N PHE A 143 2.76 -10.57 -5.89
CA PHE A 143 2.15 -9.28 -5.55
C PHE A 143 2.71 -8.18 -6.43
N TYR A 144 1.84 -7.27 -6.89
CA TYR A 144 2.17 -6.05 -7.62
C TYR A 144 1.42 -4.87 -7.01
N GLY A 145 2.15 -3.84 -6.59
CA GLY A 145 1.57 -2.63 -5.98
C GLY A 145 2.28 -1.37 -6.48
N PHE A 146 2.34 -1.16 -7.81
CA PHE A 146 3.05 -0.03 -8.39
C PHE A 146 2.35 1.30 -8.09
N PRO A 147 3.08 2.29 -7.54
CA PRO A 147 2.56 3.64 -7.34
C PRO A 147 2.52 4.45 -8.64
N LEU A 148 1.79 5.55 -8.61
CA LEU A 148 2.05 6.65 -9.53
C LEU A 148 3.45 7.21 -9.26
N LYS A 149 4.19 7.58 -10.31
CA LYS A 149 5.51 8.21 -10.17
C LYS A 149 5.35 9.69 -9.83
N ILE A 150 4.93 9.95 -8.58
CA ILE A 150 4.75 11.31 -8.06
C ILE A 150 6.11 11.83 -7.59
N LYS A 151 6.58 12.95 -8.14
CA LYS A 151 7.82 13.60 -7.70
C LYS A 151 7.70 14.03 -6.24
N ALA A 152 8.67 13.63 -5.42
CA ALA A 152 8.68 13.84 -3.97
C ALA A 152 7.41 13.30 -3.27
N GLY A 153 6.78 12.25 -3.82
CA GLY A 153 5.59 11.63 -3.25
C GLY A 153 5.91 10.82 -2.00
N ASP A 154 5.15 11.05 -0.94
CA ASP A 154 5.23 10.35 0.33
C ASP A 154 4.37 9.07 0.37
N GLY A 155 3.47 8.93 -0.59
CA GLY A 155 2.57 7.79 -0.79
C GLY A 155 1.84 7.90 -2.11
N SER A 156 1.15 6.84 -2.50
CA SER A 156 0.31 6.82 -3.70
C SER A 156 -0.77 5.75 -3.61
N PRO A 157 -2.01 6.07 -4.00
CA PRO A 157 -2.98 5.04 -4.31
C PRO A 157 -2.41 4.05 -5.32
N VAL A 158 -2.74 2.78 -5.13
CA VAL A 158 -2.33 1.68 -6.01
C VAL A 158 -3.51 0.77 -6.34
N ARG A 159 -3.48 0.16 -7.50
CA ARG A 159 -4.29 -1.03 -7.77
C ARG A 159 -3.45 -2.26 -7.45
N ALA A 160 -3.45 -2.68 -6.18
CA ALA A 160 -2.74 -3.87 -5.75
C ALA A 160 -3.34 -5.12 -6.40
N ILE A 161 -2.48 -5.98 -6.94
CA ILE A 161 -2.86 -7.21 -7.65
C ILE A 161 -2.08 -8.38 -7.08
N ALA A 162 -2.76 -9.51 -6.87
CA ALA A 162 -2.15 -10.80 -6.57
C ALA A 162 -2.39 -11.75 -7.75
N ILE A 163 -1.31 -12.35 -8.29
CA ILE A 163 -1.40 -13.43 -9.27
C ILE A 163 -1.18 -14.73 -8.52
N ILE A 164 -2.17 -15.61 -8.60
CA ILE A 164 -2.23 -16.91 -7.92
C ILE A 164 -2.09 -17.98 -9.01
N GLU A 165 -1.12 -18.89 -8.83
CA GLU A 165 -0.92 -20.08 -9.67
C GLU A 165 -1.70 -21.27 -9.10
#